data_0b5c4cb72b061254197856c9ded8a0af
#
_entry.id   0b5c4cb72b061254197856c9ded8a0af
#
_cell.length_a   1.000
_cell.length_b   1.000
_cell.length_c   1.000
_cell.angle_alpha   90.00
_cell.angle_beta   90.00
_cell.angle_gamma   90.00
#
_symmetry.space_group_name_H-M   'P 1'
#
loop_
_entity.id
_entity.type
_entity.pdbx_description
1 polymer ?
#
loop_
_entity_poly.entity_id
_entity_poly.type
_entity_poly.pdbx_seq_one_letter_code
_entity_poly.pdbx_strand_id
1 'polypeptide(L)'
;MTNFERGTINLGPATRGDVLEARYRVISGRFVAGVSPACGCTAAYFSGKEVVLKYKVAAIPAHLGNTQKVSKFAIVKFTDGTVEKIYLNVTIIKG
;
A
#
# COMPACT_ATOMS: atom_id res chain seq x y z
N MET A 1 -12.78 -15.57 -1.99
CA MET A 1 -12.40 -15.18 -0.62
C MET A 1 -11.02 -14.60 -0.61
N THR A 2 -10.82 -13.44 0.01
CA THR A 2 -9.49 -12.80 0.06
C THR A 2 -8.69 -13.29 1.26
N ASN A 3 -7.36 -13.20 1.17
CA ASN A 3 -6.49 -13.53 2.30
C ASN A 3 -6.43 -12.40 3.33
N PHE A 4 -6.85 -11.20 2.96
CA PHE A 4 -6.74 -10.01 3.80
C PHE A 4 -8.11 -9.52 4.23
N GLU A 5 -8.18 -8.98 5.44
CA GLU A 5 -9.38 -8.29 5.92
C GLU A 5 -9.77 -7.15 4.97
N ARG A 6 -8.75 -6.43 4.47
CA ARG A 6 -8.90 -5.42 3.42
C ARG A 6 -7.77 -5.57 2.44
N GLY A 7 -8.08 -5.86 1.19
CA GLY A 7 -7.08 -5.94 0.12
C GLY A 7 -6.80 -4.58 -0.50
N THR A 8 -7.66 -3.59 -0.27
CA THR A 8 -7.51 -2.21 -0.74
C THR A 8 -7.72 -1.26 0.42
N ILE A 9 -6.78 -0.34 0.63
CA ILE A 9 -6.89 0.69 1.66
C ILE A 9 -6.83 2.05 1.00
N ASN A 10 -7.76 2.92 1.35
CA ASN A 10 -7.83 4.30 0.85
C ASN A 10 -7.36 5.24 1.95
N LEU A 11 -6.36 6.06 1.66
CA LEU A 11 -5.80 7.03 2.60
C LEU A 11 -5.87 8.43 2.01
N GLY A 12 -5.81 9.40 2.88
CA GLY A 12 -5.79 10.81 2.52
C GLY A 12 -6.93 11.58 3.16
N PRO A 13 -6.96 12.91 2.94
CA PRO A 13 -6.04 13.66 2.10
C PRO A 13 -4.64 13.78 2.73
N ALA A 14 -3.64 13.82 1.88
CA ALA A 14 -2.25 13.93 2.30
C ALA A 14 -1.53 14.99 1.46
N THR A 15 -0.45 15.54 2.01
CA THR A 15 0.35 16.56 1.33
C THR A 15 1.78 16.05 1.14
N ARG A 16 2.53 16.75 0.28
CA ARG A 16 3.92 16.43 0.00
C ARG A 16 4.73 16.27 1.29
N GLY A 17 5.49 15.19 1.35
CA GLY A 17 6.37 14.91 2.48
C GLY A 17 5.73 14.05 3.56
N ASP A 18 4.42 13.88 3.54
CA ASP A 18 3.75 12.99 4.48
C ASP A 18 4.17 11.54 4.22
N VAL A 19 4.34 10.79 5.30
CA VAL A 19 4.55 9.35 5.21
C VAL A 19 3.30 8.67 5.70
N LEU A 20 2.66 7.92 4.81
CA LEU A 20 1.41 7.23 5.10
C LEU A 20 1.69 5.75 5.34
N GLU A 21 0.97 5.17 6.28
CA GLU A 21 1.13 3.77 6.63
C GLU A 21 -0.21 3.06 6.45
N ALA A 22 -0.19 1.93 5.72
CA ALA A 22 -1.36 1.08 5.54
C ALA A 22 -1.04 -0.31 6.05
N ARG A 23 -1.92 -0.86 6.88
CA ARG A 23 -1.76 -2.17 7.46
C ARG A 23 -2.78 -3.13 6.88
N TYR A 24 -2.29 -4.28 6.41
CA TYR A 24 -3.10 -5.32 5.77
C TYR A 24 -3.00 -6.57 6.62
N ARG A 25 -4.10 -6.91 7.25
CA ARG A 25 -4.14 -8.07 8.16
C ARG A 25 -4.60 -9.31 7.42
N VAL A 26 -3.85 -10.40 7.57
CA VAL A 26 -4.20 -11.70 6.98
C VAL A 26 -5.24 -12.37 7.87
N ILE A 27 -6.34 -12.80 7.26
CA ILE A 27 -7.44 -13.47 7.97
C ILE A 27 -7.66 -14.91 7.50
N SER A 28 -6.92 -15.36 6.48
CA SER A 28 -7.13 -16.67 5.86
C SER A 28 -6.42 -17.82 6.58
N GLY A 29 -5.59 -17.51 7.56
CA GLY A 29 -4.74 -18.52 8.22
C GLY A 29 -3.42 -18.77 7.51
N ARG A 30 -3.19 -18.17 6.31
CA ARG A 30 -1.91 -18.26 5.64
C ARG A 30 -0.88 -17.35 6.29
N PHE A 31 0.39 -17.67 6.08
CA PHE A 31 1.49 -16.85 6.58
C PHE A 31 2.22 -16.19 5.42
N VAL A 32 2.56 -14.91 5.61
CA VAL A 32 3.31 -14.13 4.62
C VAL A 32 4.77 -14.59 4.60
N ALA A 33 5.29 -14.87 3.41
CA ALA A 33 6.69 -15.21 3.20
C ALA A 33 7.49 -14.03 2.65
N GLY A 34 6.83 -13.09 1.96
CA GLY A 34 7.50 -11.93 1.42
C GLY A 34 6.51 -10.94 0.84
N VAL A 35 6.98 -9.73 0.61
CA VAL A 35 6.19 -8.67 0.00
C VAL A 35 7.09 -7.84 -0.90
N SER A 36 6.60 -7.53 -2.11
CA SER A 36 7.34 -6.75 -3.10
C SER A 36 6.51 -5.55 -3.51
N PRO A 37 6.91 -4.32 -3.12
CA PRO A 37 6.22 -3.14 -3.60
C PRO A 37 6.50 -2.89 -5.07
N ALA A 38 5.52 -2.34 -5.79
CA ALA A 38 5.61 -2.12 -7.22
C ALA A 38 6.46 -0.91 -7.59
N CYS A 39 6.73 0.00 -6.65
CA CYS A 39 7.56 1.17 -6.92
C CYS A 39 8.46 1.49 -5.74
N GLY A 40 9.59 2.17 -6.04
CA GLY A 40 10.58 2.52 -5.03
C GLY A 40 10.12 3.58 -4.03
N CYS A 41 8.99 4.23 -4.27
CA CYS A 41 8.43 5.22 -3.34
C CYS A 41 7.63 4.58 -2.20
N THR A 42 7.46 3.27 -2.23
CA THR A 42 6.72 2.52 -1.22
C THR A 42 7.66 1.53 -0.56
N ALA A 43 7.76 1.59 0.76
CA ALA A 43 8.46 0.58 1.53
C ALA A 43 7.47 -0.46 2.04
N ALA A 44 7.87 -1.71 2.10
CA ALA A 44 7.00 -2.79 2.52
C ALA A 44 7.67 -3.60 3.63
N TYR A 45 6.88 -3.90 4.65
CA TYR A 45 7.31 -4.73 5.78
C TYR A 45 6.26 -5.79 6.03
N PHE A 46 6.66 -6.90 6.61
CA PHE A 46 5.69 -7.94 6.95
C PHE A 46 6.09 -8.70 8.21
N SER A 47 5.08 -9.19 8.91
CA SER A 47 5.19 -10.28 9.87
C SER A 47 4.35 -11.43 9.30
N GLY A 48 4.31 -12.58 9.97
CA GLY A 48 3.60 -13.74 9.41
C GLY A 48 2.13 -13.49 9.05
N LYS A 49 1.47 -12.53 9.72
CA LYS A 49 0.03 -12.28 9.54
C LYS A 49 -0.33 -10.85 9.21
N GLU A 50 0.65 -10.00 8.95
CA GLU A 50 0.40 -8.60 8.64
C GLU A 50 1.41 -8.08 7.63
N VAL A 51 0.93 -7.23 6.72
CA VAL A 51 1.78 -6.48 5.80
C VAL A 51 1.57 -5.00 6.05
N VAL A 52 2.65 -4.25 6.10
CA VAL A 52 2.63 -2.81 6.30
C VAL A 52 3.28 -2.15 5.09
N LEU A 53 2.54 -1.26 4.42
CA LEU A 53 3.07 -0.43 3.36
C LEU A 53 3.25 0.98 3.88
N LYS A 54 4.43 1.56 3.65
CA LYS A 54 4.71 2.96 3.96
C LYS A 54 4.97 3.69 2.66
N TYR A 55 4.19 4.72 2.41
CA TYR A 55 4.27 5.52 1.19
C TYR A 55 4.61 6.96 1.51
N LYS A 56 5.70 7.47 0.91
CA LYS A 56 6.06 8.87 1.04
C LYS A 56 5.43 9.66 -0.09
N VAL A 57 4.64 10.66 0.28
CA VAL A 57 3.90 11.47 -0.67
C VAL A 57 4.84 12.40 -1.43
N ALA A 58 4.81 12.31 -2.76
CA ALA A 58 5.56 13.20 -3.64
C ALA A 58 4.78 14.47 -3.95
N ALA A 59 5.49 15.50 -4.44
CA ALA A 59 4.84 16.73 -4.86
C ALA A 59 3.94 16.48 -6.08
N ILE A 60 2.77 17.15 -6.11
CA ILE A 60 1.92 17.14 -7.29
C ILE A 60 2.56 18.05 -8.35
N PRO A 61 2.79 17.54 -9.58
CA PRO A 61 3.24 18.40 -10.68
C PRO A 61 2.26 19.55 -10.91
N ALA A 62 2.79 20.74 -11.23
CA ALA A 62 1.98 21.94 -11.34
C ALA A 62 0.85 21.82 -12.35
N HIS A 63 1.02 21.03 -13.41
CA HIS A 63 0.03 20.87 -14.48
C HIS A 63 -1.12 19.92 -14.10
N LEU A 64 -1.06 19.23 -12.97
CA LEU A 64 -2.09 18.28 -12.55
C LEU A 64 -3.14 18.89 -11.60
N GLY A 65 -3.04 20.19 -11.31
CA GLY A 65 -4.00 20.88 -10.45
C GLY A 65 -3.71 20.67 -8.96
N ASN A 66 -4.74 20.83 -8.13
CA ASN A 66 -4.58 20.84 -6.68
C ASN A 66 -4.78 19.49 -6.00
N THR A 67 -5.32 18.52 -6.72
CA THR A 67 -5.63 17.21 -6.17
C THR A 67 -5.21 16.12 -7.14
N GLN A 68 -4.61 15.07 -6.63
CA GLN A 68 -4.22 13.91 -7.42
C GLN A 68 -4.58 12.64 -6.66
N LYS A 69 -5.11 11.66 -7.38
CA LYS A 69 -5.32 10.32 -6.85
C LYS A 69 -4.22 9.41 -7.35
N VAL A 70 -3.59 8.69 -6.44
CA VAL A 70 -2.49 7.78 -6.74
C VAL A 70 -2.87 6.39 -6.28
N SER A 71 -2.64 5.40 -7.15
CA SER A 71 -2.84 4.00 -6.80
C SER A 71 -1.50 3.29 -6.81
N LYS A 72 -1.19 2.59 -5.74
CA LYS A 72 0.00 1.78 -5.61
C LYS A 72 -0.42 0.36 -5.26
N PHE A 73 0.42 -0.60 -5.59
CA PHE A 73 0.16 -1.98 -5.21
C PHE A 73 1.45 -2.67 -4.75
N ALA A 74 1.28 -3.80 -4.08
CA ALA A 74 2.37 -4.67 -3.73
C ALA A 74 1.93 -6.11 -3.94
N ILE A 75 2.89 -6.98 -4.22
CA ILE A 75 2.63 -8.40 -4.39
C ILE A 75 3.05 -9.11 -3.10
N VAL A 76 2.12 -9.81 -2.49
CA VAL A 76 2.37 -10.58 -1.26
C VAL A 76 2.49 -12.04 -1.63
N LYS A 77 3.58 -12.67 -1.19
CA LYS A 77 3.80 -14.10 -1.36
C LYS A 77 3.61 -14.80 -0.02
N PHE A 78 2.85 -15.87 -0.04
CA PHE A 78 2.59 -16.68 1.14
C PHE A 78 3.52 -17.89 1.19
N THR A 79 3.66 -18.49 2.37
CA THR A 79 4.56 -19.64 2.57
C THR A 79 4.13 -20.87 1.76
N ASP A 80 2.86 -20.96 1.37
CA ASP A 80 2.36 -22.06 0.53
C ASP A 80 2.58 -21.83 -0.97
N GLY A 81 3.25 -20.73 -1.34
CA GLY A 81 3.54 -20.40 -2.73
C GLY A 81 2.47 -19.57 -3.43
N THR A 82 1.31 -19.33 -2.80
CA THR A 82 0.28 -18.47 -3.39
C THR A 82 0.69 -17.01 -3.31
N VAL A 83 0.16 -16.19 -4.22
CA VAL A 83 0.43 -14.76 -4.26
C VAL A 83 -0.88 -13.98 -4.35
N GLU A 84 -0.88 -12.77 -3.80
CA GLU A 84 -2.02 -11.87 -3.88
C GLU A 84 -1.52 -10.43 -3.95
N LYS A 85 -2.20 -9.60 -4.75
CA LYS A 85 -1.91 -8.17 -4.79
C LYS A 85 -2.72 -7.45 -3.73
N ILE A 86 -2.09 -6.50 -3.07
CA ILE A 86 -2.76 -5.55 -2.19
C ILE A 86 -2.60 -4.16 -2.78
N TYR A 87 -3.58 -3.30 -2.54
CA TYR A 87 -3.66 -1.99 -3.18
C TYR A 87 -3.72 -0.88 -2.14
N LEU A 88 -3.05 0.22 -2.46
CA LEU A 88 -3.08 1.43 -1.65
C LEU A 88 -3.49 2.59 -2.55
N ASN A 89 -4.61 3.21 -2.25
CA ASN A 89 -5.08 4.40 -2.96
C ASN A 89 -4.90 5.61 -2.06
N VAL A 90 -4.29 6.64 -2.58
CA VAL A 90 -3.99 7.86 -1.82
C VAL A 90 -4.54 9.05 -2.56
N THR A 91 -5.25 9.93 -1.84
CA THR A 91 -5.66 11.24 -2.34
C THR A 91 -4.64 12.26 -1.83
N ILE A 92 -3.97 12.93 -2.76
CA ILE A 92 -2.95 13.93 -2.46
C ILE A 92 -3.51 15.30 -2.78
N ILE A 93 -3.36 16.23 -1.86
CA ILE A 93 -3.71 17.63 -2.07
C ILE A 93 -2.44 18.47 -2.10
N LYS A 94 -2.47 19.53 -2.90
CA LYS A 94 -1.36 20.46 -2.99
C LYS A 94 -1.36 21.35 -1.75
N GLY A 95 -0.30 21.22 -0.99
CA GLY A 95 -0.13 22.00 0.23
C GLY A 95 0.85 23.12 0.11
#